data_6eeb11cd14e6989b91845d6e8cfcc4ef
#
_entry.id   6eeb11cd14e6989b91845d6e8cfcc4ef
#
_cell.length_a   1.000
_cell.length_b   1.000
_cell.length_c   1.000
_cell.angle_alpha   90.00
_cell.angle_beta   90.00
_cell.angle_gamma   90.00
#
_symmetry.space_group_name_H-M   'P 1'
#
loop_
_entity.id
_entity.type
_entity.pdbx_description
1 polymer ?
#
loop_
_entity_poly.entity_id
_entity_poly.type
_entity_poly.pdbx_seq_one_letter_code
_entity_poly.pdbx_strand_id
1 'polypeptide(L)'
;MSTPYPTLQYGHSEEIGLLRETVHQFATTEIAPRAADIDRDNDFPRDLWTKMGDLGLLGITIPEQYGGSGMGYLAHAIAMEEISRASASVGLSYGAHSNLCLNQIRLNGSEEQRAQYLPALCSGEHIGALAMSEPGAGSDVVSMRLRAERQGDDFILNGNKMWITNGPDADVYVIYAKTDPEAGSKGITAFLVERDTKGFSRSPKLDKLGMRGSNTCELVFEDCVIPADQVLGEVGSGVRVLMSGLDYERAVLSGGPVGILQACLDAVLPYVHEREQFGQPIGEFQLVQGKLADMYARCSASRAYLYGVCEALDRGEQSRKDAAAVILYTAEAATQSALDAIQLLGGNGYINDYPTGRLLRDAKLYEIGAGTSEVRRMLVGRELFADTA
;
A
#
# COMPACT_ATOMS: atom_id res chain seq x y z
N MET A 1 2.62 -18.99 -9.99
CA MET A 1 3.17 -19.36 -11.32
C MET A 1 4.50 -18.69 -11.50
N SER A 2 5.56 -19.43 -11.83
CA SER A 2 6.85 -18.84 -12.19
C SER A 2 6.68 -17.94 -13.41
N THR A 3 7.48 -16.88 -13.51
CA THR A 3 7.50 -16.05 -14.73
C THR A 3 7.90 -16.92 -15.92
N PRO A 4 7.12 -16.98 -17.00
CA PRO A 4 7.34 -17.93 -18.12
C PRO A 4 8.55 -17.55 -19.01
N TYR A 5 9.27 -16.50 -18.69
CA TYR A 5 10.41 -15.98 -19.45
C TYR A 5 11.53 -15.50 -18.51
N PRO A 6 12.77 -15.48 -18.96
CA PRO A 6 13.89 -14.91 -18.21
C PRO A 6 13.68 -13.42 -17.95
N THR A 7 13.87 -12.98 -16.71
CA THR A 7 13.80 -11.57 -16.32
C THR A 7 15.19 -11.03 -16.04
N LEU A 8 15.32 -9.69 -16.04
CA LEU A 8 16.56 -9.02 -15.66
C LEU A 8 16.96 -9.44 -14.22
N GLN A 9 18.21 -9.78 -14.04
CA GLN A 9 18.79 -10.09 -12.74
C GLN A 9 19.30 -8.80 -12.09
N TYR A 10 18.88 -8.51 -10.86
CA TYR A 10 19.24 -7.27 -10.15
C TYR A 10 20.44 -7.45 -9.21
N GLY A 11 21.00 -8.66 -9.09
CA GLY A 11 22.16 -8.94 -8.24
C GLY A 11 21.86 -8.86 -6.73
N HIS A 12 20.61 -9.07 -6.35
CA HIS A 12 20.23 -9.10 -4.93
C HIS A 12 20.91 -10.24 -4.18
N SER A 13 21.03 -10.11 -2.85
CA SER A 13 21.57 -11.15 -1.97
C SER A 13 20.72 -12.44 -2.04
N GLU A 14 21.35 -13.57 -1.62
CA GLU A 14 20.66 -14.86 -1.52
C GLU A 14 19.44 -14.78 -0.59
N GLU A 15 19.53 -14.02 0.51
CA GLU A 15 18.45 -13.78 1.46
C GLU A 15 17.23 -13.11 0.79
N ILE A 16 17.45 -12.08 -0.01
CA ILE A 16 16.40 -11.41 -0.78
C ILE A 16 15.80 -12.34 -1.84
N GLY A 17 16.63 -13.19 -2.46
CA GLY A 17 16.17 -14.23 -3.38
C GLY A 17 15.24 -15.22 -2.69
N LEU A 18 15.64 -15.74 -1.53
CA LEU A 18 14.85 -16.68 -0.73
C LEU A 18 13.53 -16.05 -0.24
N LEU A 19 13.57 -14.79 0.22
CA LEU A 19 12.37 -14.06 0.58
C LEU A 19 11.38 -14.00 -0.58
N ARG A 20 11.84 -13.61 -1.78
CA ARG A 20 10.99 -13.56 -2.98
C ARG A 20 10.34 -14.90 -3.26
N GLU A 21 11.11 -15.99 -3.25
CA GLU A 21 10.59 -17.33 -3.50
C GLU A 21 9.54 -17.73 -2.46
N THR A 22 9.80 -17.48 -1.18
CA THR A 22 8.87 -17.76 -0.07
C THR A 22 7.56 -17.00 -0.23
N VAL A 23 7.65 -15.68 -0.47
CA VAL A 23 6.44 -14.85 -0.63
C VAL A 23 5.69 -15.21 -1.91
N HIS A 24 6.40 -15.49 -3.00
CA HIS A 24 5.80 -15.93 -4.26
C HIS A 24 5.04 -17.25 -4.08
N GLN A 25 5.64 -18.24 -3.42
CA GLN A 25 4.98 -19.50 -3.12
C GLN A 25 3.74 -19.30 -2.26
N PHE A 26 3.85 -18.55 -1.17
CA PHE A 26 2.72 -18.19 -0.32
C PHE A 26 1.60 -17.51 -1.10
N ALA A 27 1.92 -16.49 -1.88
CA ALA A 27 0.94 -15.74 -2.67
C ALA A 27 0.24 -16.63 -3.71
N THR A 28 0.98 -17.55 -4.34
CA THR A 28 0.45 -18.47 -5.35
C THR A 28 -0.47 -19.54 -4.75
N THR A 29 -0.15 -20.04 -3.54
CA THR A 29 -0.92 -21.11 -2.89
C THR A 29 -2.07 -20.61 -2.04
N GLU A 30 -1.91 -19.47 -1.35
CA GLU A 30 -2.87 -18.99 -0.36
C GLU A 30 -3.73 -17.82 -0.86
N ILE A 31 -3.23 -17.00 -1.78
CA ILE A 31 -3.93 -15.79 -2.23
C ILE A 31 -4.52 -15.95 -3.62
N ALA A 32 -3.72 -16.33 -4.61
CA ALA A 32 -4.12 -16.37 -6.01
C ALA A 32 -5.38 -17.22 -6.29
N PRO A 33 -5.57 -18.43 -5.67
CA PRO A 33 -6.77 -19.23 -5.88
C PRO A 33 -8.07 -18.55 -5.39
N ARG A 34 -7.95 -17.62 -4.44
CA ARG A 34 -9.09 -16.91 -3.82
C ARG A 34 -9.30 -15.50 -4.39
N ALA A 35 -8.43 -15.03 -5.28
CA ALA A 35 -8.40 -13.63 -5.70
C ALA A 35 -9.69 -13.17 -6.42
N ALA A 36 -10.35 -14.04 -7.18
CA ALA A 36 -11.63 -13.74 -7.82
C ALA A 36 -12.78 -13.64 -6.80
N ASP A 37 -12.81 -14.54 -5.82
CA ASP A 37 -13.81 -14.54 -4.75
C ASP A 37 -13.64 -13.33 -3.83
N ILE A 38 -12.39 -12.99 -3.46
CA ILE A 38 -12.04 -11.79 -2.70
C ILE A 38 -12.59 -10.52 -3.37
N ASP A 39 -12.40 -10.39 -4.69
CA ASP A 39 -12.94 -9.24 -5.45
C ASP A 39 -14.46 -9.26 -5.49
N ARG A 40 -15.07 -10.39 -5.81
CA ARG A 40 -16.53 -10.53 -5.89
C ARG A 40 -17.21 -10.22 -4.57
N ASP A 41 -16.72 -10.79 -3.48
CA ASP A 41 -17.34 -10.74 -2.16
C ASP A 41 -17.00 -9.45 -1.41
N ASN A 42 -16.06 -8.66 -1.95
CA ASN A 42 -15.58 -7.40 -1.33
C ASN A 42 -15.12 -7.63 0.12
N ASP A 43 -14.34 -8.69 0.37
CA ASP A 43 -13.96 -9.09 1.71
C ASP A 43 -12.52 -9.60 1.79
N PHE A 44 -11.83 -9.23 2.89
CA PHE A 44 -10.47 -9.67 3.19
C PHE A 44 -10.50 -11.00 3.96
N PRO A 45 -9.83 -12.07 3.50
CA PRO A 45 -9.74 -13.33 4.24
C PRO A 45 -8.88 -13.19 5.49
N ARG A 46 -9.49 -13.16 6.67
CA ARG A 46 -8.81 -12.88 7.95
C ARG A 46 -7.67 -13.84 8.29
N ASP A 47 -7.75 -15.10 7.84
CA ASP A 47 -6.69 -16.11 8.03
C ASP A 47 -5.34 -15.69 7.41
N LEU A 48 -5.36 -14.79 6.41
CA LEU A 48 -4.15 -14.30 5.79
C LEU A 48 -3.29 -13.45 6.75
N TRP A 49 -3.89 -12.76 7.73
CA TRP A 49 -3.12 -11.97 8.70
C TRP A 49 -2.16 -12.86 9.50
N THR A 50 -2.68 -13.90 10.15
CA THR A 50 -1.86 -14.85 10.90
C THR A 50 -0.83 -15.54 10.02
N LYS A 51 -1.24 -16.00 8.82
CA LYS A 51 -0.31 -16.66 7.88
C LYS A 51 0.83 -15.75 7.43
N MET A 52 0.58 -14.47 7.18
CA MET A 52 1.62 -13.48 6.87
C MET A 52 2.50 -13.18 8.09
N GLY A 53 1.91 -13.15 9.29
CA GLY A 53 2.63 -13.04 10.56
C GLY A 53 3.59 -14.19 10.79
N ASP A 54 3.13 -15.42 10.61
CA ASP A 54 3.94 -16.65 10.74
C ASP A 54 5.16 -16.68 9.80
N LEU A 55 5.05 -16.01 8.65
CA LEU A 55 6.15 -15.82 7.69
C LEU A 55 7.02 -14.59 8.00
N GLY A 56 6.74 -13.82 9.05
CA GLY A 56 7.46 -12.60 9.42
C GLY A 56 7.24 -11.42 8.47
N LEU A 57 6.25 -11.49 7.58
CA LEU A 57 6.03 -10.47 6.55
C LEU A 57 5.43 -9.18 7.11
N LEU A 58 4.58 -9.27 8.15
CA LEU A 58 3.89 -8.11 8.71
C LEU A 58 4.86 -7.14 9.41
N GLY A 59 5.89 -7.68 10.05
CA GLY A 59 6.93 -6.91 10.73
C GLY A 59 8.25 -6.83 9.96
N ILE A 60 8.24 -6.86 8.64
CA ILE A 60 9.43 -7.04 7.81
C ILE A 60 10.52 -5.96 8.05
N THR A 61 10.13 -4.72 8.33
CA THR A 61 11.05 -3.60 8.66
C THR A 61 11.16 -3.33 10.17
N ILE A 62 10.46 -4.09 11.00
CA ILE A 62 10.45 -3.93 12.45
C ILE A 62 11.64 -4.69 13.05
N PRO A 63 12.36 -4.13 14.04
CA PRO A 63 13.45 -4.81 14.72
C PRO A 63 13.00 -6.12 15.40
N GLU A 64 13.89 -7.11 15.44
CA GLU A 64 13.64 -8.44 16.02
C GLU A 64 13.18 -8.37 17.49
N GLN A 65 13.68 -7.41 18.26
CA GLN A 65 13.28 -7.22 19.66
C GLN A 65 11.79 -6.95 19.86
N TYR A 66 11.07 -6.52 18.81
CA TYR A 66 9.61 -6.32 18.81
C TYR A 66 8.87 -7.38 17.97
N GLY A 67 9.53 -8.48 17.61
CA GLY A 67 8.93 -9.57 16.84
C GLY A 67 8.95 -9.38 15.33
N GLY A 68 9.69 -8.40 14.82
CA GLY A 68 9.88 -8.19 13.39
C GLY A 68 11.02 -9.00 12.80
N SER A 69 11.23 -8.87 11.48
CA SER A 69 12.30 -9.57 10.75
C SER A 69 13.58 -8.72 10.57
N GLY A 70 13.52 -7.41 10.87
CA GLY A 70 14.67 -6.50 10.77
C GLY A 70 15.24 -6.30 9.36
N MET A 71 14.49 -6.71 8.31
CA MET A 71 14.88 -6.54 6.90
C MET A 71 14.61 -5.10 6.44
N GLY A 72 15.12 -4.74 5.28
CA GLY A 72 14.97 -3.39 4.75
C GLY A 72 13.69 -3.15 3.91
N TYR A 73 13.65 -1.97 3.30
CA TYR A 73 12.55 -1.54 2.43
C TYR A 73 12.55 -2.25 1.07
N LEU A 74 13.71 -2.69 0.57
CA LEU A 74 13.78 -3.55 -0.62
C LEU A 74 13.05 -4.86 -0.38
N ALA A 75 13.28 -5.50 0.76
CA ALA A 75 12.58 -6.72 1.16
C ALA A 75 11.06 -6.49 1.24
N HIS A 76 10.66 -5.38 1.84
CA HIS A 76 9.25 -5.00 1.96
C HIS A 76 8.59 -4.76 0.59
N ALA A 77 9.27 -4.04 -0.31
CA ALA A 77 8.76 -3.78 -1.67
C ALA A 77 8.61 -5.07 -2.48
N ILE A 78 9.54 -6.02 -2.34
CA ILE A 78 9.47 -7.34 -2.98
C ILE A 78 8.29 -8.16 -2.43
N ALA A 79 8.09 -8.16 -1.10
CA ALA A 79 6.91 -8.81 -0.51
C ALA A 79 5.60 -8.17 -1.02
N MET A 80 5.54 -6.84 -1.05
CA MET A 80 4.41 -6.09 -1.60
C MET A 80 4.13 -6.44 -3.07
N GLU A 81 5.18 -6.57 -3.89
CA GLU A 81 5.09 -6.94 -5.30
C GLU A 81 4.49 -8.33 -5.48
N GLU A 82 5.03 -9.36 -4.82
CA GLU A 82 4.58 -10.75 -5.00
C GLU A 82 3.16 -10.99 -4.44
N ILE A 83 2.82 -10.38 -3.30
CA ILE A 83 1.45 -10.42 -2.75
C ILE A 83 0.47 -9.74 -3.72
N SER A 84 0.84 -8.56 -4.24
CA SER A 84 -0.03 -7.79 -5.15
C SER A 84 -0.17 -8.44 -6.53
N ARG A 85 0.83 -9.20 -6.98
CA ARG A 85 0.76 -10.02 -8.19
C ARG A 85 -0.35 -11.06 -8.11
N ALA A 86 -0.57 -11.65 -6.93
CA ALA A 86 -1.67 -12.58 -6.69
C ALA A 86 -3.01 -11.86 -6.48
N SER A 87 -3.02 -10.81 -5.62
CA SER A 87 -4.18 -9.94 -5.37
C SER A 87 -3.72 -8.57 -4.89
N ALA A 88 -3.93 -7.56 -5.71
CA ALA A 88 -3.53 -6.19 -5.37
C ALA A 88 -4.29 -5.63 -4.15
N SER A 89 -5.54 -6.07 -3.93
CA SER A 89 -6.31 -5.68 -2.75
C SER A 89 -5.76 -6.26 -1.45
N VAL A 90 -5.25 -7.49 -1.47
CA VAL A 90 -4.53 -8.09 -0.32
C VAL A 90 -3.21 -7.34 -0.10
N GLY A 91 -2.46 -7.05 -1.17
CA GLY A 91 -1.24 -6.24 -1.10
C GLY A 91 -1.46 -4.86 -0.51
N LEU A 92 -2.56 -4.17 -0.89
CA LEU A 92 -2.90 -2.85 -0.33
C LEU A 92 -3.15 -2.93 1.18
N SER A 93 -3.92 -3.90 1.64
CA SER A 93 -4.18 -4.12 3.07
C SER A 93 -2.91 -4.47 3.84
N TYR A 94 -2.06 -5.34 3.26
CA TYR A 94 -0.74 -5.67 3.79
C TYR A 94 0.13 -4.42 3.97
N GLY A 95 0.28 -3.60 2.91
CA GLY A 95 1.08 -2.37 2.96
C GLY A 95 0.54 -1.33 3.94
N ALA A 96 -0.78 -1.17 4.05
CA ALA A 96 -1.39 -0.27 5.01
C ALA A 96 -1.14 -0.69 6.47
N HIS A 97 -1.13 -1.98 6.73
CA HIS A 97 -0.77 -2.53 8.03
C HIS A 97 0.72 -2.38 8.31
N SER A 98 1.59 -3.02 7.52
CA SER A 98 3.01 -3.20 7.79
C SER A 98 3.82 -1.92 7.59
N ASN A 99 3.48 -1.09 6.60
CA ASN A 99 4.25 0.11 6.28
C ASN A 99 3.60 1.41 6.81
N LEU A 100 2.27 1.56 6.76
CA LEU A 100 1.65 2.77 7.29
C LEU A 100 1.54 2.74 8.82
N CYS A 101 0.88 1.73 9.39
CA CYS A 101 0.65 1.68 10.83
C CYS A 101 1.92 1.31 11.60
N LEU A 102 2.49 0.12 11.35
CA LEU A 102 3.63 -0.38 12.11
C LEU A 102 4.85 0.53 11.98
N ASN A 103 5.16 0.96 10.76
CA ASN A 103 6.33 1.79 10.53
C ASN A 103 6.22 3.16 11.22
N GLN A 104 5.00 3.75 11.29
CA GLN A 104 4.78 4.99 12.04
C GLN A 104 5.01 4.79 13.55
N ILE A 105 4.53 3.69 14.12
CA ILE A 105 4.77 3.36 15.53
C ILE A 105 6.27 3.11 15.76
N ARG A 106 6.94 2.37 14.86
CA ARG A 106 8.40 2.15 14.93
C ARG A 106 9.20 3.44 14.92
N LEU A 107 8.87 4.36 14.02
CA LEU A 107 9.64 5.60 13.81
C LEU A 107 9.39 6.64 14.91
N ASN A 108 8.17 6.74 15.43
CA ASN A 108 7.73 7.87 16.25
C ASN A 108 7.20 7.48 17.63
N GLY A 109 6.97 6.20 17.91
CA GLY A 109 6.48 5.70 19.19
C GLY A 109 7.53 5.82 20.30
N SER A 110 7.09 5.95 21.55
CA SER A 110 7.92 5.75 22.73
C SER A 110 8.34 4.27 22.83
N GLU A 111 9.29 3.96 23.71
CA GLU A 111 9.71 2.58 23.94
C GLU A 111 8.55 1.73 24.46
N GLU A 112 7.72 2.30 25.35
CA GLU A 112 6.53 1.67 25.90
C GLU A 112 5.49 1.38 24.80
N GLN A 113 5.24 2.36 23.90
CA GLN A 113 4.31 2.19 22.80
C GLN A 113 4.79 1.12 21.80
N ARG A 114 6.10 1.09 21.47
CA ARG A 114 6.68 0.05 20.61
C ARG A 114 6.53 -1.34 21.24
N ALA A 115 6.88 -1.46 22.52
CA ALA A 115 6.79 -2.74 23.25
C ALA A 115 5.34 -3.22 23.41
N GLN A 116 4.39 -2.30 23.54
CA GLN A 116 2.97 -2.61 23.69
C GLN A 116 2.34 -3.08 22.37
N TYR A 117 2.58 -2.37 21.26
CA TYR A 117 1.80 -2.56 20.04
C TYR A 117 2.49 -3.42 18.99
N LEU A 118 3.82 -3.30 18.81
CA LEU A 118 4.49 -3.93 17.67
C LEU A 118 4.44 -5.46 17.70
N PRO A 119 4.60 -6.18 18.82
CA PRO A 119 4.60 -7.64 18.80
C PRO A 119 3.30 -8.25 18.27
N ALA A 120 2.14 -7.81 18.75
CA ALA A 120 0.84 -8.30 18.30
C ALA A 120 0.52 -7.90 16.85
N LEU A 121 1.01 -6.74 16.40
CA LEU A 121 0.90 -6.31 15.01
C LEU A 121 1.82 -7.12 14.09
N CYS A 122 3.05 -7.45 14.51
CA CYS A 122 3.98 -8.27 13.74
C CYS A 122 3.48 -9.72 13.56
N SER A 123 2.83 -10.28 14.57
CA SER A 123 2.26 -11.64 14.51
C SER A 123 0.95 -11.73 13.72
N GLY A 124 0.28 -10.60 13.46
CA GLY A 124 -1.05 -10.56 12.85
C GLY A 124 -2.20 -10.90 13.81
N GLU A 125 -1.93 -10.99 15.11
CA GLU A 125 -2.95 -11.05 16.14
C GLU A 125 -3.76 -9.75 16.18
N HIS A 126 -3.08 -8.61 16.09
CA HIS A 126 -3.68 -7.30 15.89
C HIS A 126 -3.46 -6.79 14.46
N ILE A 127 -4.45 -6.06 13.95
CA ILE A 127 -4.41 -5.42 12.65
C ILE A 127 -4.24 -3.91 12.84
N GLY A 128 -3.39 -3.29 12.01
CA GLY A 128 -3.13 -1.87 12.04
C GLY A 128 -3.77 -1.10 10.88
N ALA A 129 -4.19 0.14 11.16
CA ALA A 129 -4.65 1.11 10.18
C ALA A 129 -4.06 2.49 10.44
N LEU A 130 -4.02 3.33 9.39
CA LEU A 130 -3.65 4.75 9.52
C LEU A 130 -4.77 5.61 8.94
N ALA A 131 -5.17 6.65 9.67
CA ALA A 131 -6.29 7.50 9.32
C ALA A 131 -5.89 8.98 9.26
N MET A 132 -5.67 9.45 8.05
CA MET A 132 -5.27 10.81 7.74
C MET A 132 -6.42 11.57 7.05
N SER A 133 -7.01 10.99 6.01
CA SER A 133 -7.97 11.63 5.11
C SER A 133 -9.34 11.83 5.76
N GLU A 134 -10.02 12.89 5.34
CA GLU A 134 -11.39 13.21 5.70
C GLU A 134 -12.23 13.47 4.45
N PRO A 135 -13.58 13.47 4.52
CA PRO A 135 -14.43 13.77 3.35
C PRO A 135 -14.08 15.10 2.68
N GLY A 136 -13.65 16.10 3.47
CA GLY A 136 -13.27 17.43 3.00
C GLY A 136 -11.76 17.69 2.91
N ALA A 137 -10.90 16.72 3.24
CA ALA A 137 -9.44 16.88 3.27
C ALA A 137 -8.73 15.62 2.78
N GLY A 138 -8.58 15.48 1.47
CA GLY A 138 -7.85 14.41 0.81
C GLY A 138 -6.43 14.86 0.43
N SER A 139 -6.25 15.51 -0.73
CA SER A 139 -4.94 16.03 -1.17
C SER A 139 -4.41 17.12 -0.24
N ASP A 140 -5.29 17.97 0.31
CA ASP A 140 -4.96 18.97 1.33
C ASP A 140 -5.24 18.42 2.73
N VAL A 141 -4.42 17.46 3.16
CA VAL A 141 -4.60 16.80 4.47
C VAL A 141 -4.40 17.74 5.66
N VAL A 142 -3.69 18.84 5.49
CA VAL A 142 -3.48 19.85 6.56
C VAL A 142 -4.79 20.60 6.87
N SER A 143 -5.73 20.63 5.93
CA SER A 143 -7.06 21.22 6.12
C SER A 143 -8.05 20.29 6.86
N MET A 144 -7.58 19.17 7.44
CA MET A 144 -8.41 18.27 8.27
C MET A 144 -9.13 19.02 9.39
N ARG A 145 -10.29 18.47 9.80
CA ARG A 145 -11.20 19.10 10.78
C ARG A 145 -11.46 18.26 12.02
N LEU A 146 -11.06 16.99 12.06
CA LEU A 146 -11.13 16.17 13.28
C LEU A 146 -10.39 16.91 14.39
N ARG A 147 -11.08 17.25 15.45
CA ARG A 147 -10.55 17.99 16.61
C ARG A 147 -10.12 17.04 17.71
N ALA A 148 -9.09 17.43 18.45
CA ALA A 148 -8.64 16.78 19.67
C ALA A 148 -8.46 17.88 20.74
N GLU A 149 -9.47 18.09 21.58
CA GLU A 149 -9.45 19.11 22.63
C GLU A 149 -8.87 18.54 23.92
N ARG A 150 -7.88 19.21 24.49
CA ARG A 150 -7.26 18.77 25.75
C ARG A 150 -8.17 18.99 26.93
N GLN A 151 -8.43 17.95 27.73
CA GLN A 151 -9.18 17.99 28.99
C GLN A 151 -8.37 17.29 30.09
N GLY A 152 -7.67 18.07 30.90
CA GLY A 152 -6.76 17.52 31.91
C GLY A 152 -5.58 16.75 31.27
N ASP A 153 -5.47 15.49 31.59
CA ASP A 153 -4.47 14.57 31.04
C ASP A 153 -4.97 13.78 29.81
N ASP A 154 -6.17 14.08 29.32
CA ASP A 154 -6.75 13.39 28.16
C ASP A 154 -6.97 14.36 27.00
N PHE A 155 -7.25 13.78 25.82
CA PHE A 155 -7.74 14.46 24.63
C PHE A 155 -9.12 13.91 24.25
N ILE A 156 -10.04 14.81 23.92
CA ILE A 156 -11.38 14.43 23.44
C ILE A 156 -11.44 14.65 21.95
N LEU A 157 -11.59 13.56 21.20
CA LEU A 157 -11.67 13.59 19.76
C LEU A 157 -13.13 13.67 19.28
N ASN A 158 -13.41 14.60 18.35
CA ASN A 158 -14.71 14.77 17.71
C ASN A 158 -14.55 15.04 16.21
N GLY A 159 -15.26 14.25 15.37
CA GLY A 159 -15.26 14.33 13.92
C GLY A 159 -15.15 12.97 13.25
N ASN A 160 -14.66 12.93 12.01
CA ASN A 160 -14.58 11.68 11.25
C ASN A 160 -13.34 11.61 10.35
N LYS A 161 -12.99 10.38 9.96
CA LYS A 161 -11.98 10.06 8.94
C LYS A 161 -12.62 9.21 7.86
N MET A 162 -12.17 9.33 6.61
CA MET A 162 -12.80 8.69 5.46
C MET A 162 -11.81 7.91 4.60
N TRP A 163 -12.28 6.83 3.97
CA TRP A 163 -11.52 5.92 3.10
C TRP A 163 -10.36 5.21 3.82
N ILE A 164 -10.59 4.78 5.05
CA ILE A 164 -9.53 4.18 5.86
C ILE A 164 -9.38 2.70 5.56
N THR A 165 -8.27 2.34 4.91
CA THR A 165 -7.87 0.96 4.63
C THR A 165 -7.65 0.20 5.92
N ASN A 166 -8.13 -1.04 5.98
CA ASN A 166 -8.20 -1.89 7.18
C ASN A 166 -9.12 -1.32 8.29
N GLY A 167 -9.75 -0.16 8.08
CA GLY A 167 -10.57 0.49 9.09
C GLY A 167 -11.63 -0.41 9.75
N PRO A 168 -12.36 -1.28 9.02
CA PRO A 168 -13.33 -2.20 9.63
C PRO A 168 -12.68 -3.26 10.53
N ASP A 169 -11.45 -3.69 10.21
CA ASP A 169 -10.80 -4.86 10.78
C ASP A 169 -9.75 -4.53 11.84
N ALA A 170 -9.18 -3.32 11.79
CA ALA A 170 -8.05 -2.93 12.61
C ALA A 170 -8.36 -2.92 14.12
N ASP A 171 -7.36 -3.23 14.91
CA ASP A 171 -7.36 -3.20 16.37
C ASP A 171 -6.63 -1.96 16.89
N VAL A 172 -5.64 -1.44 16.12
CA VAL A 172 -4.86 -0.24 16.43
C VAL A 172 -4.86 0.72 15.24
N TYR A 173 -5.09 2.00 15.52
CA TYR A 173 -5.18 3.05 14.51
C TYR A 173 -4.20 4.18 14.83
N VAL A 174 -3.44 4.62 13.83
CA VAL A 174 -2.71 5.89 13.87
C VAL A 174 -3.62 6.98 13.32
N ILE A 175 -4.07 7.88 14.18
CA ILE A 175 -5.05 8.94 13.87
C ILE A 175 -4.38 10.31 13.93
N TYR A 176 -4.64 11.16 12.94
CA TYR A 176 -4.19 12.55 12.93
C TYR A 176 -5.38 13.48 13.19
N ALA A 177 -5.25 14.37 14.20
CA ALA A 177 -6.31 15.31 14.59
C ALA A 177 -5.73 16.69 14.92
N LYS A 178 -6.56 17.73 14.83
CA LYS A 178 -6.19 19.09 15.21
C LYS A 178 -6.32 19.31 16.72
N THR A 179 -5.19 19.53 17.36
CA THR A 179 -5.10 19.98 18.76
C THR A 179 -5.09 21.50 18.88
N ASP A 180 -4.65 22.22 17.82
CA ASP A 180 -4.73 23.68 17.72
C ASP A 180 -5.16 24.06 16.29
N PRO A 181 -6.43 24.44 16.08
CA PRO A 181 -6.95 24.81 14.75
C PRO A 181 -6.25 26.03 14.13
N GLU A 182 -5.72 26.95 14.93
CA GLU A 182 -5.14 28.21 14.47
C GLU A 182 -3.65 28.05 14.09
N ALA A 183 -2.98 27.00 14.57
CA ALA A 183 -1.55 26.79 14.33
C ALA A 183 -1.22 26.09 12.98
N GLY A 184 -2.20 25.93 12.08
CA GLY A 184 -2.00 25.33 10.76
C GLY A 184 -1.42 23.91 10.84
N SER A 185 -0.28 23.66 10.19
CA SER A 185 0.41 22.36 10.20
C SER A 185 1.00 21.99 11.57
N LYS A 186 1.35 22.98 12.41
CA LYS A 186 1.86 22.78 13.77
C LYS A 186 0.74 22.49 14.78
N GLY A 187 -0.50 22.61 14.39
CA GLY A 187 -1.65 22.30 15.23
C GLY A 187 -2.18 20.87 15.07
N ILE A 188 -1.49 19.99 14.35
CA ILE A 188 -1.88 18.61 14.14
C ILE A 188 -1.06 17.70 15.04
N THR A 189 -1.74 16.73 15.68
CA THR A 189 -1.13 15.71 16.55
C THR A 189 -1.51 14.32 16.05
N ALA A 190 -0.60 13.37 16.18
CA ALA A 190 -0.85 11.96 15.91
C ALA A 190 -1.18 11.22 17.21
N PHE A 191 -2.14 10.30 17.15
CA PHE A 191 -2.63 9.52 18.29
C PHE A 191 -2.67 8.04 17.94
N LEU A 192 -2.44 7.17 18.91
CA LEU A 192 -2.79 5.76 18.85
C LEU A 192 -4.18 5.59 19.45
N VAL A 193 -5.07 4.94 18.70
CA VAL A 193 -6.44 4.68 19.13
C VAL A 193 -6.70 3.19 19.00
N GLU A 194 -7.16 2.57 20.07
CA GLU A 194 -7.54 1.15 20.09
C GLU A 194 -9.00 0.98 19.65
N ARG A 195 -9.28 -0.21 19.09
CA ARG A 195 -10.59 -0.59 18.53
C ARG A 195 -11.78 -0.31 19.43
N ASP A 196 -11.64 -0.59 20.72
CA ASP A 196 -12.74 -0.54 21.69
C ASP A 196 -12.74 0.74 22.54
N THR A 197 -12.00 1.76 22.11
CA THR A 197 -11.99 3.07 22.76
C THR A 197 -13.39 3.67 22.80
N LYS A 198 -13.83 4.12 23.97
CA LYS A 198 -15.17 4.72 24.15
C LYS A 198 -15.31 5.98 23.28
N GLY A 199 -16.39 6.07 22.53
CA GLY A 199 -16.66 7.18 21.61
C GLY A 199 -16.03 7.02 20.25
N PHE A 200 -15.34 5.88 19.97
CA PHE A 200 -14.83 5.52 18.67
C PHE A 200 -15.73 4.48 18.00
N SER A 201 -16.07 4.68 16.74
CA SER A 201 -16.87 3.74 15.96
C SER A 201 -16.43 3.70 14.49
N ARG A 202 -16.83 2.65 13.80
CA ARG A 202 -16.51 2.35 12.39
C ARG A 202 -17.80 2.14 11.63
N SER A 203 -17.92 2.77 10.46
CA SER A 203 -19.05 2.54 9.56
C SER A 203 -18.97 1.16 8.89
N PRO A 204 -20.02 0.67 8.27
CA PRO A 204 -19.95 -0.46 7.37
C PRO A 204 -18.90 -0.23 6.27
N LYS A 205 -18.30 -1.32 5.75
CA LYS A 205 -17.32 -1.24 4.67
C LYS A 205 -17.91 -0.65 3.39
N LEU A 206 -17.08 0.14 2.71
CA LEU A 206 -17.47 0.79 1.45
C LEU A 206 -17.49 -0.21 0.29
N ASP A 207 -18.45 -0.05 -0.62
CA ASP A 207 -18.43 -0.70 -1.92
C ASP A 207 -17.58 0.13 -2.90
N LYS A 208 -16.49 -0.46 -3.41
CA LYS A 208 -15.47 0.25 -4.19
C LYS A 208 -15.41 -0.25 -5.63
N LEU A 209 -14.89 0.58 -6.53
CA LEU A 209 -14.61 0.22 -7.92
C LEU A 209 -13.62 -0.95 -8.04
N GLY A 210 -12.51 -0.87 -7.34
CA GLY A 210 -11.43 -1.86 -7.26
C GLY A 210 -10.93 -2.00 -5.84
N MET A 211 -9.84 -2.75 -5.64
CA MET A 211 -9.29 -3.07 -4.31
C MET A 211 -10.37 -3.62 -3.36
N ARG A 212 -11.30 -4.39 -3.90
CA ARG A 212 -12.51 -4.78 -3.21
C ARG A 212 -12.23 -5.66 -1.99
N GLY A 213 -11.23 -6.52 -2.05
CA GLY A 213 -10.75 -7.30 -0.91
C GLY A 213 -9.96 -6.51 0.14
N SER A 214 -9.75 -5.21 -0.04
CA SER A 214 -9.14 -4.33 0.97
C SER A 214 -10.24 -3.60 1.72
N ASN A 215 -10.65 -4.10 2.89
CA ASN A 215 -11.74 -3.55 3.67
C ASN A 215 -11.46 -2.10 4.05
N THR A 216 -12.41 -1.21 3.73
CA THR A 216 -12.23 0.24 3.85
C THR A 216 -13.51 0.86 4.40
N CYS A 217 -13.41 1.77 5.36
CA CYS A 217 -14.60 2.42 5.95
C CYS A 217 -14.33 3.88 6.34
N GLU A 218 -15.38 4.51 6.85
CA GLU A 218 -15.32 5.74 7.63
C GLU A 218 -15.09 5.40 9.10
N LEU A 219 -14.31 6.23 9.79
CA LEU A 219 -14.12 6.21 11.25
C LEU A 219 -14.82 7.43 11.86
N VAL A 220 -15.54 7.23 12.94
CA VAL A 220 -16.33 8.28 13.60
C VAL A 220 -15.91 8.39 15.06
N PHE A 221 -15.70 9.62 15.50
CA PHE A 221 -15.29 10.00 16.85
C PHE A 221 -16.35 10.93 17.48
N GLU A 222 -16.97 10.49 18.58
CA GLU A 222 -18.00 11.21 19.32
C GLU A 222 -17.61 11.21 20.79
N ASP A 223 -17.09 12.33 21.27
CA ASP A 223 -16.52 12.46 22.62
C ASP A 223 -15.54 11.32 22.95
N CYS A 224 -14.70 10.98 21.97
CA CYS A 224 -13.75 9.89 22.08
C CYS A 224 -12.56 10.29 22.95
N VAL A 225 -12.42 9.66 24.11
CA VAL A 225 -11.40 9.99 25.13
C VAL A 225 -10.12 9.22 24.84
N ILE A 226 -9.03 9.97 24.62
CA ILE A 226 -7.68 9.41 24.38
C ILE A 226 -6.73 9.92 25.45
N PRO A 227 -6.11 9.04 26.24
CA PRO A 227 -5.08 9.41 27.22
C PRO A 227 -3.87 10.08 26.56
N ALA A 228 -3.21 10.99 27.26
CA ALA A 228 -2.06 11.74 26.72
C ALA A 228 -0.86 10.84 26.40
N ASP A 229 -0.72 9.70 27.03
CA ASP A 229 0.33 8.71 26.75
C ASP A 229 0.11 7.98 25.40
N GLN A 230 -1.07 8.13 24.79
CA GLN A 230 -1.39 7.64 23.45
C GLN A 230 -1.05 8.66 22.34
N VAL A 231 -0.44 9.80 22.67
CA VAL A 231 0.13 10.70 21.65
C VAL A 231 1.34 10.02 21.00
N LEU A 232 1.30 9.89 19.67
CA LEU A 232 2.41 9.34 18.90
C LEU A 232 3.37 10.48 18.52
N GLY A 233 4.56 10.48 19.10
CA GLY A 233 5.52 11.58 19.04
C GLY A 233 5.18 12.69 20.05
N GLU A 234 5.05 13.94 19.60
CA GLU A 234 4.78 15.12 20.44
C GLU A 234 3.50 15.83 20.00
N VAL A 235 2.83 16.51 20.93
CA VAL A 235 1.68 17.37 20.62
C VAL A 235 2.12 18.46 19.62
N GLY A 236 1.34 18.65 18.55
CA GLY A 236 1.65 19.60 17.47
C GLY A 236 2.66 19.10 16.43
N SER A 237 3.23 17.91 16.63
CA SER A 237 4.20 17.33 15.68
C SER A 237 3.60 16.36 14.65
N GLY A 238 2.28 16.24 14.56
CA GLY A 238 1.60 15.26 13.73
C GLY A 238 2.00 15.31 12.24
N VAL A 239 2.24 16.49 11.69
CA VAL A 239 2.72 16.60 10.29
C VAL A 239 4.14 16.05 10.16
N ARG A 240 5.02 16.26 11.15
CA ARG A 240 6.37 15.66 11.16
C ARG A 240 6.29 14.14 11.22
N VAL A 241 5.43 13.61 12.09
CA VAL A 241 5.15 12.17 12.20
C VAL A 241 4.66 11.62 10.86
N LEU A 242 3.68 12.27 10.24
CA LEU A 242 3.16 11.88 8.94
C LEU A 242 4.25 11.86 7.86
N MET A 243 5.00 12.96 7.74
CA MET A 243 6.02 13.11 6.70
C MET A 243 7.18 12.13 6.86
N SER A 244 7.53 11.74 8.09
CA SER A 244 8.60 10.75 8.35
C SER A 244 8.30 9.37 7.74
N GLY A 245 7.03 9.02 7.52
CA GLY A 245 6.62 7.74 6.94
C GLY A 245 6.24 7.81 5.46
N LEU A 246 5.84 8.99 4.94
CA LEU A 246 5.26 9.09 3.59
C LEU A 246 6.20 8.69 2.45
N ASP A 247 7.49 8.96 2.56
CA ASP A 247 8.43 8.61 1.51
C ASP A 247 8.68 7.10 1.48
N TYR A 248 8.75 6.46 2.64
CA TYR A 248 8.78 4.99 2.76
C TYR A 248 7.49 4.37 2.25
N GLU A 249 6.33 4.97 2.57
CA GLU A 249 5.03 4.54 2.06
C GLU A 249 5.00 4.52 0.54
N ARG A 250 5.38 5.63 -0.10
CA ARG A 250 5.36 5.75 -1.55
C ARG A 250 6.27 4.74 -2.24
N ALA A 251 7.46 4.52 -1.69
CA ALA A 251 8.39 3.53 -2.20
C ALA A 251 7.81 2.11 -2.09
N VAL A 252 7.45 1.66 -0.89
CA VAL A 252 6.93 0.30 -0.66
C VAL A 252 5.61 0.08 -1.40
N LEU A 253 4.69 1.06 -1.37
CA LEU A 253 3.41 0.96 -2.05
C LEU A 253 3.56 0.80 -3.56
N SER A 254 4.67 1.29 -4.15
CA SER A 254 4.99 1.08 -5.57
C SER A 254 5.19 -0.38 -5.96
N GLY A 255 5.45 -1.27 -5.00
CA GLY A 255 5.44 -2.72 -5.23
C GLY A 255 4.08 -3.24 -5.70
N GLY A 256 2.98 -2.60 -5.27
CA GLY A 256 1.64 -2.95 -5.70
C GLY A 256 1.42 -2.83 -7.21
N PRO A 257 1.60 -1.64 -7.80
CA PRO A 257 1.55 -1.49 -9.27
C PRO A 257 2.52 -2.39 -10.02
N VAL A 258 3.74 -2.62 -9.49
CA VAL A 258 4.70 -3.55 -10.13
C VAL A 258 4.17 -4.99 -10.12
N GLY A 259 3.51 -5.42 -9.03
CA GLY A 259 2.80 -6.70 -8.97
C GLY A 259 1.68 -6.79 -10.01
N ILE A 260 0.88 -5.72 -10.19
CA ILE A 260 -0.17 -5.66 -11.23
C ILE A 260 0.43 -5.74 -12.63
N LEU A 261 1.54 -5.03 -12.91
CA LEU A 261 2.25 -5.09 -14.19
C LEU A 261 2.66 -6.52 -14.53
N GLN A 262 3.23 -7.24 -13.55
CA GLN A 262 3.60 -8.63 -13.73
C GLN A 262 2.36 -9.53 -13.91
N ALA A 263 1.29 -9.33 -13.14
CA ALA A 263 0.05 -10.08 -13.27
C ALA A 263 -0.62 -9.90 -14.65
N CYS A 264 -0.52 -8.71 -15.24
CA CYS A 264 -0.98 -8.46 -16.60
C CYS A 264 -0.20 -9.30 -17.61
N LEU A 265 1.13 -9.38 -17.50
CA LEU A 265 1.95 -10.23 -18.36
C LEU A 265 1.66 -11.72 -18.14
N ASP A 266 1.48 -12.15 -16.88
CA ASP A 266 1.15 -13.53 -16.54
C ASP A 266 -0.20 -13.97 -17.15
N ALA A 267 -1.17 -13.06 -17.27
CA ALA A 267 -2.46 -13.33 -17.89
C ALA A 267 -2.39 -13.34 -19.43
N VAL A 268 -1.60 -12.44 -20.01
CA VAL A 268 -1.58 -12.23 -21.46
C VAL A 268 -0.67 -13.23 -22.19
N LEU A 269 0.51 -13.54 -21.64
CA LEU A 269 1.50 -14.36 -22.35
C LEU A 269 0.99 -15.76 -22.73
N PRO A 270 0.39 -16.55 -21.83
CA PRO A 270 -0.19 -17.84 -22.22
C PRO A 270 -1.29 -17.66 -23.27
N TYR A 271 -2.15 -16.67 -23.09
CA TYR A 271 -3.28 -16.43 -23.95
C TYR A 271 -2.89 -16.13 -25.40
N VAL A 272 -1.86 -15.32 -25.64
CA VAL A 272 -1.45 -14.97 -27.02
C VAL A 272 -0.78 -16.12 -27.77
N HIS A 273 -0.32 -17.16 -27.05
CA HIS A 273 0.17 -18.42 -27.63
C HIS A 273 -0.95 -19.39 -27.96
N GLU A 274 -2.02 -19.43 -27.14
CA GLU A 274 -3.13 -20.38 -27.30
C GLU A 274 -4.23 -19.87 -28.23
N ARG A 275 -4.46 -18.53 -28.23
CA ARG A 275 -5.52 -17.94 -29.04
C ARG A 275 -5.09 -17.80 -30.50
N GLU A 276 -5.80 -18.46 -31.39
CA GLU A 276 -5.57 -18.37 -32.85
C GLU A 276 -6.62 -17.48 -33.54
N GLN A 277 -6.17 -16.67 -34.48
CA GLN A 277 -6.98 -15.98 -35.46
C GLN A 277 -6.23 -15.92 -36.79
N PHE A 278 -6.94 -15.87 -37.89
CA PHE A 278 -6.36 -15.86 -39.25
C PHE A 278 -5.36 -17.01 -39.51
N GLY A 279 -5.57 -18.16 -38.84
CA GLY A 279 -4.79 -19.38 -39.02
C GLY A 279 -3.46 -19.45 -38.26
N GLN A 280 -3.23 -18.56 -37.29
CA GLN A 280 -2.01 -18.54 -36.47
C GLN A 280 -2.27 -17.99 -35.05
N PRO A 281 -1.40 -18.28 -34.06
CA PRO A 281 -1.47 -17.66 -32.76
C PRO A 281 -1.42 -16.12 -32.84
N ILE A 282 -2.24 -15.45 -32.02
CA ILE A 282 -2.30 -13.98 -32.10
C ILE A 282 -0.98 -13.31 -31.70
N GLY A 283 -0.12 -13.98 -30.94
CA GLY A 283 1.23 -13.52 -30.57
C GLY A 283 2.19 -13.36 -31.77
N GLU A 284 1.86 -13.92 -32.92
CA GLU A 284 2.64 -13.75 -34.16
C GLU A 284 2.33 -12.44 -34.91
N PHE A 285 1.26 -11.74 -34.56
CA PHE A 285 0.95 -10.45 -35.19
C PHE A 285 1.81 -9.32 -34.61
N GLN A 286 2.40 -8.51 -35.48
CA GLN A 286 3.30 -7.42 -35.08
C GLN A 286 2.65 -6.39 -34.14
N LEU A 287 1.35 -6.09 -34.31
CA LEU A 287 0.64 -5.17 -33.41
C LEU A 287 0.42 -5.76 -32.00
N VAL A 288 0.31 -7.07 -31.88
CA VAL A 288 0.28 -7.79 -30.59
C VAL A 288 1.67 -7.77 -29.96
N GLN A 289 2.71 -8.09 -30.74
CA GLN A 289 4.11 -8.04 -30.28
C GLN A 289 4.50 -6.65 -29.82
N GLY A 290 4.04 -5.58 -30.48
CA GLY A 290 4.25 -4.20 -30.05
C GLY A 290 3.68 -3.94 -28.67
N LYS A 291 2.45 -4.38 -28.37
CA LYS A 291 1.86 -4.25 -27.04
C LYS A 291 2.60 -5.04 -25.97
N LEU A 292 3.00 -6.29 -26.29
CA LEU A 292 3.82 -7.10 -25.38
C LEU A 292 5.15 -6.44 -25.03
N ALA A 293 5.81 -5.83 -26.03
CA ALA A 293 7.05 -5.08 -25.84
C ALA A 293 6.86 -3.89 -24.92
N ASP A 294 5.79 -3.11 -25.11
CA ASP A 294 5.45 -1.97 -24.26
C ASP A 294 5.14 -2.40 -22.82
N MET A 295 4.36 -3.47 -22.61
CA MET A 295 4.04 -4.01 -21.30
C MET A 295 5.30 -4.50 -20.58
N TYR A 296 6.17 -5.23 -21.28
CA TYR A 296 7.45 -5.71 -20.74
C TYR A 296 8.37 -4.55 -20.34
N ALA A 297 8.51 -3.55 -21.22
CA ALA A 297 9.35 -2.39 -20.97
C ALA A 297 8.86 -1.59 -19.74
N ARG A 298 7.55 -1.36 -19.62
CA ARG A 298 6.95 -0.69 -18.45
C ARG A 298 7.18 -1.50 -17.16
N CYS A 299 6.98 -2.80 -17.19
CA CYS A 299 7.20 -3.68 -16.02
C CYS A 299 8.67 -3.64 -15.58
N SER A 300 9.60 -3.83 -16.51
CA SER A 300 11.03 -3.86 -16.23
C SER A 300 11.56 -2.50 -15.73
N ALA A 301 11.16 -1.40 -16.34
CA ALA A 301 11.54 -0.05 -15.92
C ALA A 301 10.95 0.29 -14.53
N SER A 302 9.69 -0.05 -14.30
CA SER A 302 9.03 0.14 -12.99
C SER A 302 9.75 -0.61 -11.88
N ARG A 303 10.07 -1.86 -12.10
CA ARG A 303 10.77 -2.72 -11.13
C ARG A 303 12.19 -2.22 -10.84
N ALA A 304 12.96 -1.87 -11.88
CA ALA A 304 14.31 -1.35 -11.72
C ALA A 304 14.32 -0.05 -10.91
N TYR A 305 13.39 0.87 -11.20
CA TYR A 305 13.30 2.14 -10.47
C TYR A 305 12.87 1.91 -9.02
N LEU A 306 11.87 1.06 -8.79
CA LEU A 306 11.43 0.70 -7.44
C LEU A 306 12.57 0.16 -6.59
N TYR A 307 13.31 -0.82 -7.10
CA TYR A 307 14.38 -1.44 -6.35
C TYR A 307 15.51 -0.46 -6.05
N GLY A 308 15.91 0.37 -7.04
CA GLY A 308 16.90 1.41 -6.82
C GLY A 308 16.51 2.41 -5.73
N VAL A 309 15.23 2.83 -5.69
CA VAL A 309 14.72 3.71 -4.62
C VAL A 309 14.73 3.01 -3.26
N CYS A 310 14.29 1.74 -3.18
CA CYS A 310 14.27 1.01 -1.91
C CYS A 310 15.68 0.71 -1.38
N GLU A 311 16.64 0.36 -2.26
CA GLU A 311 18.05 0.19 -1.87
C GLU A 311 18.66 1.50 -1.35
N ALA A 312 18.32 2.65 -1.95
CA ALA A 312 18.75 3.95 -1.45
C ALA A 312 18.18 4.23 -0.04
N LEU A 313 16.89 3.92 0.19
CA LEU A 313 16.28 4.03 1.52
C LEU A 313 16.96 3.13 2.56
N ASP A 314 17.36 1.91 2.18
CA ASP A 314 18.06 0.98 3.06
C ASP A 314 19.47 1.47 3.43
N ARG A 315 20.10 2.27 2.56
CA ARG A 315 21.36 2.97 2.87
C ARG A 315 21.18 4.28 3.66
N GLY A 316 19.92 4.67 3.98
CA GLY A 316 19.61 5.94 4.63
C GLY A 316 19.61 7.16 3.69
N GLU A 317 19.64 6.92 2.39
CA GLU A 317 19.61 7.96 1.35
C GLU A 317 18.15 8.27 0.96
N GLN A 318 17.48 9.06 1.79
CA GLN A 318 16.07 9.39 1.57
C GLN A 318 15.93 10.50 0.51
N SER A 319 15.17 10.22 -0.55
CA SER A 319 14.83 11.19 -1.60
C SER A 319 13.31 11.29 -1.75
N ARG A 320 12.77 12.42 -1.35
CA ARG A 320 11.33 12.70 -1.43
C ARG A 320 10.82 12.74 -2.86
N LYS A 321 11.62 13.32 -3.79
CA LYS A 321 11.27 13.36 -5.21
C LYS A 321 11.26 11.96 -5.83
N ASP A 322 12.24 11.11 -5.50
CA ASP A 322 12.31 9.75 -6.08
C ASP A 322 11.22 8.84 -5.53
N ALA A 323 10.89 8.94 -4.24
CA ALA A 323 9.75 8.24 -3.65
C ALA A 323 8.41 8.64 -4.31
N ALA A 324 8.23 9.94 -4.63
CA ALA A 324 7.04 10.40 -5.34
C ALA A 324 7.05 10.04 -6.82
N ALA A 325 8.22 10.07 -7.48
CA ALA A 325 8.36 9.77 -8.90
C ALA A 325 8.18 8.27 -9.19
N VAL A 326 8.68 7.37 -8.33
CA VAL A 326 8.53 5.94 -8.53
C VAL A 326 7.07 5.51 -8.48
N ILE A 327 6.29 5.98 -7.50
CA ILE A 327 4.86 5.64 -7.44
C ILE A 327 4.05 6.33 -8.55
N LEU A 328 4.43 7.53 -8.97
CA LEU A 328 3.81 8.20 -10.12
C LEU A 328 3.97 7.35 -11.38
N TYR A 329 5.19 6.94 -11.67
CA TYR A 329 5.50 6.17 -12.88
C TYR A 329 4.86 4.77 -12.86
N THR A 330 5.00 4.04 -11.75
CA THR A 330 4.51 2.66 -11.63
C THR A 330 2.98 2.59 -11.67
N ALA A 331 2.28 3.55 -11.04
CA ALA A 331 0.82 3.60 -11.03
C ALA A 331 0.24 3.80 -12.44
N GLU A 332 0.75 4.78 -13.20
CA GLU A 332 0.29 5.03 -14.56
C GLU A 332 0.67 3.91 -15.52
N ALA A 333 1.87 3.32 -15.35
CA ALA A 333 2.31 2.17 -16.12
C ALA A 333 1.41 0.94 -15.89
N ALA A 334 0.98 0.70 -14.64
CA ALA A 334 0.08 -0.40 -14.31
C ALA A 334 -1.31 -0.23 -14.94
N THR A 335 -1.90 0.96 -14.84
CA THR A 335 -3.19 1.25 -15.49
C THR A 335 -3.11 1.05 -17.00
N GLN A 336 -2.07 1.58 -17.64
CA GLN A 336 -1.91 1.42 -19.09
C GLN A 336 -1.71 -0.04 -19.50
N SER A 337 -0.90 -0.81 -18.73
CA SER A 337 -0.69 -2.22 -19.03
C SER A 337 -1.93 -3.08 -18.78
N ALA A 338 -2.76 -2.73 -17.79
CA ALA A 338 -4.05 -3.39 -17.59
C ALA A 338 -5.04 -3.13 -18.74
N LEU A 339 -5.05 -1.91 -19.29
CA LEU A 339 -5.82 -1.61 -20.51
C LEU A 339 -5.31 -2.40 -21.71
N ASP A 340 -3.99 -2.49 -21.90
CA ASP A 340 -3.39 -3.30 -22.97
C ASP A 340 -3.69 -4.79 -22.78
N ALA A 341 -3.72 -5.31 -21.54
CA ALA A 341 -4.09 -6.69 -21.24
C ALA A 341 -5.55 -6.99 -21.63
N ILE A 342 -6.49 -6.12 -21.27
CA ILE A 342 -7.89 -6.23 -21.70
C ILE A 342 -7.96 -6.26 -23.23
N GLN A 343 -7.27 -5.35 -23.90
CA GLN A 343 -7.28 -5.24 -25.36
C GLN A 343 -6.72 -6.48 -26.04
N LEU A 344 -5.63 -7.06 -25.49
CA LEU A 344 -5.01 -8.28 -26.05
C LEU A 344 -5.88 -9.53 -25.89
N LEU A 345 -6.64 -9.63 -24.81
CA LEU A 345 -7.60 -10.71 -24.63
C LEU A 345 -8.89 -10.51 -25.44
N GLY A 346 -9.14 -9.32 -25.98
CA GLY A 346 -10.32 -9.01 -26.76
C GLY A 346 -11.61 -9.19 -25.97
N GLY A 347 -12.60 -9.90 -26.52
CA GLY A 347 -13.86 -10.18 -25.82
C GLY A 347 -13.67 -10.90 -24.47
N ASN A 348 -12.71 -11.81 -24.39
CA ASN A 348 -12.36 -12.50 -23.14
C ASN A 348 -11.79 -11.55 -22.07
N GLY A 349 -11.09 -10.49 -22.47
CA GLY A 349 -10.61 -9.47 -21.55
C GLY A 349 -11.73 -8.60 -20.94
N TYR A 350 -12.93 -8.62 -21.53
CA TYR A 350 -14.08 -7.81 -21.13
C TYR A 350 -15.11 -8.57 -20.27
N ILE A 351 -14.83 -9.82 -19.95
CA ILE A 351 -15.64 -10.65 -19.05
C ILE A 351 -14.87 -10.97 -17.77
N ASN A 352 -15.59 -11.25 -16.67
CA ASN A 352 -14.98 -11.46 -15.36
C ASN A 352 -14.35 -12.87 -15.17
N ASP A 353 -14.39 -13.73 -16.17
CA ASP A 353 -13.71 -15.04 -16.16
C ASP A 353 -12.18 -14.89 -16.22
N TYR A 354 -11.70 -13.73 -16.71
CA TYR A 354 -10.29 -13.35 -16.75
C TYR A 354 -9.98 -12.23 -15.77
N PRO A 355 -8.75 -12.17 -15.21
CA PRO A 355 -8.42 -11.22 -14.15
C PRO A 355 -8.23 -9.77 -14.63
N THR A 356 -8.20 -9.53 -15.95
CA THR A 356 -7.81 -8.24 -16.55
C THR A 356 -8.70 -7.07 -16.11
N GLY A 357 -10.02 -7.28 -16.00
CA GLY A 357 -10.95 -6.28 -15.48
C GLY A 357 -10.68 -5.91 -14.02
N ARG A 358 -10.37 -6.90 -13.16
CA ARG A 358 -9.96 -6.68 -11.78
C ARG A 358 -8.65 -5.91 -11.72
N LEU A 359 -7.63 -6.32 -12.49
CA LEU A 359 -6.32 -5.66 -12.51
C LEU A 359 -6.44 -4.18 -12.90
N LEU A 360 -7.30 -3.83 -13.86
CA LEU A 360 -7.55 -2.43 -14.23
C LEU A 360 -8.21 -1.64 -13.09
N ARG A 361 -9.24 -2.20 -12.47
CA ARG A 361 -9.96 -1.54 -11.37
C ARG A 361 -9.06 -1.33 -10.16
N ASP A 362 -8.20 -2.30 -9.87
CA ASP A 362 -7.24 -2.23 -8.78
C ASP A 362 -6.11 -1.24 -9.09
N ALA A 363 -5.56 -1.24 -10.30
CA ALA A 363 -4.51 -0.31 -10.72
C ALA A 363 -4.91 1.15 -10.54
N LYS A 364 -6.18 1.49 -10.81
CA LYS A 364 -6.66 2.88 -10.75
C LYS A 364 -6.54 3.51 -9.38
N LEU A 365 -6.60 2.73 -8.30
CA LEU A 365 -6.43 3.29 -6.95
C LEU A 365 -5.04 3.90 -6.75
N TYR A 366 -3.99 3.31 -7.33
CA TYR A 366 -2.61 3.79 -7.16
C TYR A 366 -2.35 5.16 -7.80
N GLU A 367 -3.19 5.63 -8.70
CA GLU A 367 -3.15 7.01 -9.23
C GLU A 367 -3.83 8.03 -8.29
N ILE A 368 -4.58 7.55 -7.28
CA ILE A 368 -5.40 8.37 -6.38
C ILE A 368 -4.82 8.36 -4.96
N GLY A 369 -4.53 7.17 -4.43
CA GLY A 369 -4.06 6.97 -3.05
C GLY A 369 -2.60 7.38 -2.82
N ALA A 370 -2.19 7.64 -1.58
CA ALA A 370 -0.86 8.13 -1.19
C ALA A 370 -0.44 9.45 -1.90
N GLY A 371 -1.43 10.32 -2.18
CA GLY A 371 -1.33 11.50 -3.03
C GLY A 371 -1.63 11.17 -4.48
N THR A 372 -2.46 12.02 -5.14
CA THR A 372 -2.82 11.81 -6.54
C THR A 372 -1.61 11.96 -7.49
N SER A 373 -1.73 11.44 -8.71
CA SER A 373 -0.71 11.64 -9.76
C SER A 373 -0.34 13.10 -9.95
N GLU A 374 -1.31 14.03 -9.84
CA GLU A 374 -1.11 15.46 -9.94
C GLU A 374 -0.29 16.01 -8.76
N VAL A 375 -0.62 15.60 -7.52
CA VAL A 375 0.12 16.00 -6.31
C VAL A 375 1.57 15.51 -6.39
N ARG A 376 1.80 14.29 -6.88
CA ARG A 376 3.15 13.74 -7.05
C ARG A 376 3.95 14.52 -8.10
N ARG A 377 3.34 14.87 -9.25
CA ARG A 377 3.97 15.72 -10.28
C ARG A 377 4.36 17.09 -9.73
N MET A 378 3.43 17.73 -9.01
CA MET A 378 3.68 19.01 -8.36
C MET A 378 4.86 18.90 -7.37
N LEU A 379 4.91 17.85 -6.56
CA LEU A 379 5.96 17.62 -5.57
C LEU A 379 7.31 17.41 -6.26
N VAL A 380 7.40 16.51 -7.24
CA VAL A 380 8.64 16.24 -7.99
C VAL A 380 9.15 17.49 -8.67
N GLY A 381 8.28 18.23 -9.37
CA GLY A 381 8.65 19.46 -10.06
C GLY A 381 9.16 20.54 -9.11
N ARG A 382 8.53 20.70 -7.95
CA ARG A 382 8.93 21.67 -6.93
C ARG A 382 10.29 21.31 -6.30
N GLU A 383 10.51 20.05 -5.95
CA GLU A 383 11.78 19.59 -5.38
C GLU A 383 12.93 19.77 -6.40
N LEU A 384 12.72 19.37 -7.66
CA LEU A 384 13.70 19.59 -8.73
C LEU A 384 14.06 21.06 -8.91
N PHE A 385 13.07 21.96 -8.88
CA PHE A 385 13.31 23.39 -8.99
C PHE A 385 14.11 23.91 -7.79
N ALA A 386 13.80 23.45 -6.58
CA ALA A 386 14.53 23.85 -5.36
C ALA A 386 15.97 23.32 -5.34
N ASP A 387 16.21 22.10 -5.82
CA ASP A 387 17.54 21.47 -5.85
C ASP A 387 18.48 22.09 -6.88
N THR A 388 17.96 22.87 -7.83
CA THR A 388 18.71 23.48 -8.96
C THR A 388 18.80 25.00 -8.89
N ALA A 389 18.30 25.64 -7.83
CA ALA A 389 18.25 27.10 -7.63
C ALA A 389 19.56 27.72 -7.13
#